data_bb5356ea7a6d981619a9f8d0d8200ebf
#
_entry.id   bb5356ea7a6d981619a9f8d0d8200ebf
#
_cell.length_a   1.000
_cell.length_b   1.000
_cell.length_c   1.000
_cell.angle_alpha   90.00
_cell.angle_beta   90.00
_cell.angle_gamma   90.00
#
_symmetry.space_group_name_H-M   'P 1'
#
loop_
_entity.id
_entity.type
_entity.pdbx_description
1 polymer ?
#
loop_
_entity_poly.entity_id
_entity_poly.type
_entity_poly.pdbx_seq_one_letter_code
_entity_poly.pdbx_strand_id
1 'polypeptide(L)'
;TEALKKTLEHLNGMFAFAIWDIKKKKLFLARDRLGVKPLYYSIVNENLLFSSEIKSILQHDEVERALNYSALSQFLTYAYTIDGQTLFKNIFELLPGQKLVYYFDNKKPQISNYWNLSLQHSSDSEDVILKKLEKLLTKSIEIRLESDAPVGALLSGGLDSSIMVAILNNITDTPVKTFTTGFGHELDEYKEAKIVAEHCNTEHKEIELSYKKLTNSLPTILWHMEFPFGRPSILSNFLVAEEVKKFVTVAYTGEGADELFGGYNRYIPFSEKNSIPLNDKINSIPSGFFSNSEERAIFSQSLDVHSLNETDPNVAFSKISEKNLNHDLLNQVLLFELKTEIPGAQTWRIDRVGSAHALELREPFLDYHLVEYASSIPGNYKIAFNNEIQKKHILQKLAKKFLPDVIAKRKKFPWGIPYYDFFINEFLPLAECLIDKGIKNHRPFLNSESNQLHNLFSNVSKLDDKNIKSKDVEINDKILRQIMFIFNLELWYQMFIENDNIKNPSLSINNFI
;
A
#
# COMPACT_ATOMS: atom_id res chain seq x y z
N THR A 1 22.13 -8.68 23.17
CA THR A 1 21.79 -7.30 22.72
C THR A 1 22.73 -6.86 21.62
N GLU A 2 24.04 -6.88 21.82
CA GLU A 2 25.04 -6.59 20.76
C GLU A 2 24.95 -7.60 19.61
N ALA A 3 24.86 -8.90 19.93
CA ALA A 3 24.68 -9.95 18.95
C ALA A 3 23.41 -9.77 18.12
N LEU A 4 22.28 -9.44 18.73
CA LEU A 4 21.01 -9.19 18.02
C LEU A 4 21.08 -7.95 17.13
N LYS A 5 21.79 -6.89 17.55
CA LYS A 5 22.02 -5.72 16.71
C LYS A 5 22.82 -6.11 15.47
N LYS A 6 23.94 -6.81 15.65
CA LYS A 6 24.74 -7.33 14.53
C LYS A 6 23.93 -8.25 13.61
N THR A 7 23.09 -9.13 14.17
CA THR A 7 22.21 -9.98 13.37
C THR A 7 21.28 -9.15 12.48
N LEU A 8 20.60 -8.14 13.03
CA LEU A 8 19.71 -7.27 12.25
C LEU A 8 20.44 -6.52 11.12
N GLU A 9 21.69 -6.13 11.33
CA GLU A 9 22.52 -5.48 10.29
C GLU A 9 22.80 -6.40 9.10
N HIS A 10 22.90 -7.72 9.34
CA HIS A 10 23.19 -8.72 8.30
C HIS A 10 21.94 -9.31 7.62
N LEU A 11 20.76 -9.18 8.24
CA LEU A 11 19.54 -9.68 7.63
C LEU A 11 19.18 -8.85 6.40
N ASN A 12 18.97 -9.51 5.27
CA ASN A 12 18.33 -8.95 4.08
C ASN A 12 17.13 -9.81 3.74
N GLY A 13 15.93 -9.23 3.83
CA GLY A 13 14.68 -9.95 3.58
C GLY A 13 13.47 -9.31 4.25
N MET A 14 12.35 -9.98 4.12
CA MET A 14 11.04 -9.59 4.64
C MET A 14 10.79 -10.39 5.92
N PHE A 15 10.70 -9.75 7.06
CA PHE A 15 10.55 -10.44 8.33
C PHE A 15 9.84 -9.63 9.41
N ALA A 16 9.11 -10.34 10.25
CA ALA A 16 8.72 -9.93 11.59
C ALA A 16 8.95 -11.11 12.52
N PHE A 17 9.69 -10.93 13.60
CA PHE A 17 9.99 -12.04 14.51
C PHE A 17 10.04 -11.61 15.97
N ALA A 18 9.87 -12.60 16.84
CA ALA A 18 10.00 -12.48 18.28
C ALA A 18 11.03 -13.47 18.81
N ILE A 19 11.89 -13.03 19.72
CA ILE A 19 12.89 -13.90 20.40
C ILE A 19 12.75 -13.69 21.92
N TRP A 20 12.51 -14.78 22.64
CA TRP A 20 12.52 -14.80 24.09
C TRP A 20 13.88 -15.23 24.64
N ASP A 21 14.57 -14.32 25.37
CA ASP A 21 15.81 -14.63 26.07
C ASP A 21 15.47 -15.11 27.49
N ILE A 22 15.48 -16.42 27.69
CA ILE A 22 15.13 -17.08 28.97
C ILE A 22 16.06 -16.62 30.10
N LYS A 23 17.36 -16.46 29.82
CA LYS A 23 18.35 -16.11 30.85
C LYS A 23 18.22 -14.66 31.32
N LYS A 24 17.94 -13.74 30.40
CA LYS A 24 17.82 -12.31 30.66
C LYS A 24 16.37 -11.86 30.89
N LYS A 25 15.42 -12.78 30.85
CA LYS A 25 13.98 -12.54 30.99
C LYS A 25 13.51 -11.33 30.18
N LYS A 26 13.81 -11.34 28.90
CA LYS A 26 13.41 -10.27 27.99
C LYS A 26 12.90 -10.82 26.66
N LEU A 27 11.90 -10.14 26.12
CA LEU A 27 11.38 -10.35 24.80
C LEU A 27 12.00 -9.32 23.85
N PHE A 28 12.35 -9.79 22.66
CA PHE A 28 12.85 -8.99 21.58
C PHE A 28 11.95 -9.16 20.36
N LEU A 29 11.43 -8.06 19.83
CA LEU A 29 10.67 -8.01 18.58
C LEU A 29 11.46 -7.20 17.56
N ALA A 30 11.40 -7.59 16.29
CA ALA A 30 11.94 -6.79 15.19
C ALA A 30 11.08 -6.91 13.95
N ARG A 31 10.99 -5.83 13.19
CA ARG A 31 10.31 -5.73 11.91
C ARG A 31 11.30 -5.34 10.82
N ASP A 32 11.15 -5.86 9.61
CA ASP A 32 12.04 -5.57 8.48
C ASP A 32 12.12 -4.08 8.13
N ARG A 33 13.13 -3.74 7.32
CA ARG A 33 13.51 -2.35 7.03
C ARG A 33 12.44 -1.52 6.33
N LEU A 34 11.62 -2.15 5.49
CA LEU A 34 10.58 -1.47 4.72
C LEU A 34 9.15 -1.79 5.19
N GLY A 35 9.04 -2.60 6.27
CA GLY A 35 7.76 -2.95 6.85
C GLY A 35 6.91 -3.85 5.97
N VAL A 36 7.55 -4.74 5.21
CA VAL A 36 6.83 -5.70 4.36
C VAL A 36 5.99 -6.64 5.22
N LYS A 37 6.58 -7.18 6.30
CA LYS A 37 5.81 -8.03 7.22
C LYS A 37 5.22 -7.22 8.38
N PRO A 38 3.93 -7.42 8.70
CA PRO A 38 3.26 -6.69 9.76
C PRO A 38 3.68 -7.15 11.16
N LEU A 39 3.72 -6.23 12.10
CA LEU A 39 3.93 -6.52 13.52
C LEU A 39 3.23 -5.48 14.39
N TYR A 40 2.19 -5.91 15.09
CA TYR A 40 1.41 -5.08 15.99
C TYR A 40 1.69 -5.43 17.45
N TYR A 41 1.51 -4.46 18.35
CA TYR A 41 1.64 -4.69 19.76
C TYR A 41 0.66 -3.82 20.56
N SER A 42 0.35 -4.27 21.76
CA SER A 42 -0.42 -3.54 22.77
C SER A 42 0.17 -3.81 24.15
N ILE A 43 -0.02 -2.87 25.07
CA ILE A 43 0.34 -3.04 26.49
C ILE A 43 -0.91 -2.87 27.31
N VAL A 44 -1.31 -3.95 27.96
CA VAL A 44 -2.51 -4.00 28.78
C VAL A 44 -2.13 -4.56 30.14
N ASN A 45 -2.43 -3.82 31.21
CA ASN A 45 -2.09 -4.21 32.59
C ASN A 45 -0.64 -4.70 32.75
N GLU A 46 0.30 -3.94 32.16
CA GLU A 46 1.74 -4.25 32.12
C GLU A 46 2.12 -5.51 31.31
N ASN A 47 1.18 -6.17 30.64
CA ASN A 47 1.44 -7.30 29.76
C ASN A 47 1.64 -6.79 28.31
N LEU A 48 2.70 -7.26 27.65
CA LEU A 48 2.94 -7.00 26.24
C LEU A 48 2.25 -8.10 25.41
N LEU A 49 1.30 -7.69 24.59
CA LEU A 49 0.67 -8.51 23.57
C LEU A 49 1.29 -8.13 22.22
N PHE A 50 1.53 -9.08 21.34
CA PHE A 50 2.01 -8.82 19.99
C PHE A 50 1.50 -9.87 19.01
N SER A 51 1.31 -9.46 17.77
CA SER A 51 0.84 -10.35 16.69
C SER A 51 1.13 -9.74 15.31
N SER A 52 1.09 -10.57 14.28
CA SER A 52 1.06 -10.12 12.88
C SER A 52 -0.31 -9.60 12.45
N GLU A 53 -1.37 -9.89 13.22
CA GLU A 53 -2.74 -9.47 12.94
C GLU A 53 -3.41 -8.89 14.19
N ILE A 54 -4.10 -7.74 14.03
CA ILE A 54 -4.73 -7.02 15.13
C ILE A 54 -5.85 -7.85 15.76
N LYS A 55 -6.63 -8.56 14.95
CA LYS A 55 -7.74 -9.40 15.44
C LYS A 55 -7.29 -10.47 16.45
N SER A 56 -6.03 -10.89 16.41
CA SER A 56 -5.47 -11.80 17.41
C SER A 56 -5.26 -11.11 18.77
N ILE A 57 -4.82 -9.84 18.76
CA ILE A 57 -4.68 -9.02 19.98
C ILE A 57 -6.06 -8.75 20.58
N LEU A 58 -7.07 -8.49 19.73
CA LEU A 58 -8.45 -8.25 20.14
C LEU A 58 -9.14 -9.47 20.78
N GLN A 59 -8.54 -10.66 20.74
CA GLN A 59 -9.08 -11.85 21.45
C GLN A 59 -8.75 -11.83 22.96
N HIS A 60 -7.87 -10.95 23.40
CA HIS A 60 -7.56 -10.82 24.82
C HIS A 60 -8.63 -9.96 25.50
N ASP A 61 -9.27 -10.48 26.56
CA ASP A 61 -10.45 -9.88 27.19
C ASP A 61 -10.23 -8.47 27.76
N GLU A 62 -8.99 -8.14 28.13
CA GLU A 62 -8.63 -6.82 28.67
C GLU A 62 -8.29 -5.78 27.58
N VAL A 63 -8.29 -6.15 26.31
CA VAL A 63 -8.05 -5.21 25.20
C VAL A 63 -9.35 -4.50 24.84
N GLU A 64 -9.36 -3.18 25.03
CA GLU A 64 -10.51 -2.35 24.69
C GLU A 64 -10.74 -2.31 23.17
N ARG A 65 -11.94 -2.67 22.73
CA ARG A 65 -12.36 -2.52 21.33
C ARG A 65 -12.93 -1.12 21.13
N ALA A 66 -12.07 -0.17 20.88
CA ALA A 66 -12.46 1.22 20.69
C ALA A 66 -11.75 1.85 19.49
N LEU A 67 -12.48 2.73 18.80
CA LEU A 67 -11.95 3.50 17.66
C LEU A 67 -10.94 4.56 18.14
N ASN A 68 -9.81 4.63 17.45
CA ASN A 68 -8.82 5.69 17.59
C ASN A 68 -9.16 6.84 16.61
N TYR A 69 -9.74 7.92 17.11
CA TYR A 69 -10.16 9.06 16.31
C TYR A 69 -8.97 9.82 15.66
N SER A 70 -7.83 9.92 16.32
CA SER A 70 -6.62 10.52 15.73
C SER A 70 -6.15 9.71 14.52
N ALA A 71 -6.09 8.38 14.65
CA ALA A 71 -5.75 7.50 13.54
C ALA A 71 -6.79 7.55 12.40
N LEU A 72 -8.09 7.67 12.72
CA LEU A 72 -9.12 7.85 11.71
C LEU A 72 -8.92 9.16 10.92
N SER A 73 -8.59 10.26 11.61
CA SER A 73 -8.29 11.54 10.93
C SER A 73 -7.06 11.43 10.01
N GLN A 74 -6.00 10.72 10.42
CA GLN A 74 -4.87 10.39 9.54
C GLN A 74 -5.34 9.61 8.32
N PHE A 75 -6.19 8.61 8.53
CA PHE A 75 -6.70 7.76 7.46
C PHE A 75 -7.52 8.54 6.44
N LEU A 76 -8.32 9.52 6.88
CA LEU A 76 -9.06 10.44 5.99
C LEU A 76 -8.11 11.27 5.12
N THR A 77 -6.96 11.70 5.68
CA THR A 77 -5.96 12.51 4.98
C THR A 77 -5.09 11.71 4.02
N TYR A 78 -4.58 10.54 4.47
CA TYR A 78 -3.54 9.80 3.77
C TYR A 78 -4.05 8.52 3.10
N ALA A 79 -5.22 8.01 3.47
CA ALA A 79 -5.72 6.66 3.18
C ALA A 79 -4.90 5.54 3.87
N TYR A 80 -4.11 5.89 4.87
CA TYR A 80 -3.37 5.01 5.78
C TYR A 80 -3.05 5.76 7.08
N THR A 81 -2.53 5.07 8.08
CA THR A 81 -2.06 5.68 9.34
C THR A 81 -0.55 5.89 9.30
N ILE A 82 -0.07 6.87 10.03
CA ILE A 82 1.36 7.21 10.17
C ILE A 82 1.79 7.09 11.63
N ASP A 83 3.11 7.13 11.87
CA ASP A 83 3.72 7.10 13.23
C ASP A 83 3.32 5.87 14.07
N GLY A 84 2.99 4.74 13.43
CA GLY A 84 2.65 3.48 14.11
C GLY A 84 1.26 3.46 14.78
N GLN A 85 0.41 4.42 14.48
CA GLN A 85 -0.97 4.41 14.94
C GLN A 85 -1.79 3.35 14.20
N THR A 86 -2.81 2.81 14.87
CA THR A 86 -3.84 1.98 14.24
C THR A 86 -5.23 2.55 14.53
N LEU A 87 -6.25 2.12 13.79
CA LEU A 87 -7.63 2.53 14.06
C LEU A 87 -8.19 1.98 15.39
N PHE A 88 -7.46 1.08 16.03
CA PHE A 88 -7.80 0.56 17.34
C PHE A 88 -7.02 1.31 18.42
N LYS A 89 -7.75 1.80 19.43
CA LYS A 89 -7.15 2.48 20.56
C LYS A 89 -6.17 1.55 21.31
N ASN A 90 -4.99 2.07 21.67
CA ASN A 90 -3.95 1.33 22.41
C ASN A 90 -3.36 0.09 21.70
N ILE A 91 -3.59 -0.07 20.38
CA ILE A 91 -2.90 -1.03 19.56
C ILE A 91 -2.02 -0.27 18.57
N PHE A 92 -0.74 -0.60 18.54
CA PHE A 92 0.28 0.10 17.78
C PHE A 92 0.96 -0.84 16.78
N GLU A 93 1.45 -0.28 15.70
CA GLU A 93 2.30 -0.97 14.75
C GLU A 93 3.77 -0.68 15.06
N LEU A 94 4.61 -1.71 15.08
CA LEU A 94 6.07 -1.50 15.12
C LEU A 94 6.52 -1.01 13.76
N LEU A 95 7.14 0.18 13.70
CA LEU A 95 7.51 0.81 12.43
C LEU A 95 8.65 0.07 11.71
N PRO A 96 8.78 0.26 10.37
CA PRO A 96 9.87 -0.29 9.58
C PRO A 96 11.25 0.01 10.18
N GLY A 97 12.14 -0.98 10.17
CA GLY A 97 13.49 -0.83 10.71
C GLY A 97 13.56 -0.64 12.22
N GLN A 98 12.45 -0.89 12.93
CA GLN A 98 12.38 -0.83 14.38
C GLN A 98 12.54 -2.19 15.04
N LYS A 99 13.04 -2.13 16.27
CA LYS A 99 13.03 -3.21 17.25
C LYS A 99 12.41 -2.73 18.56
N LEU A 100 11.73 -3.64 19.25
CA LEU A 100 11.19 -3.46 20.57
C LEU A 100 11.86 -4.46 21.52
N VAL A 101 12.36 -3.99 22.65
CA VAL A 101 12.88 -4.82 23.76
C VAL A 101 11.99 -4.61 24.95
N TYR A 102 11.38 -5.68 25.42
CA TYR A 102 10.56 -5.67 26.62
C TYR A 102 11.25 -6.46 27.72
N TYR A 103 11.57 -5.78 28.83
CA TYR A 103 12.19 -6.39 30.01
C TYR A 103 11.09 -6.77 31.00
N PHE A 104 11.05 -8.04 31.37
CA PHE A 104 10.03 -8.57 32.25
C PHE A 104 10.04 -7.94 33.65
N ASP A 105 11.23 -7.52 34.11
CA ASP A 105 11.40 -6.95 35.46
C ASP A 105 10.88 -5.50 35.57
N ASN A 106 10.98 -4.68 34.52
CA ASN A 106 10.53 -3.29 34.54
C ASN A 106 9.25 -3.03 33.73
N LYS A 107 8.76 -4.06 33.03
CA LYS A 107 7.50 -4.07 32.29
C LYS A 107 7.27 -2.89 31.34
N LYS A 108 8.36 -2.31 30.82
CA LYS A 108 8.32 -1.20 29.86
C LYS A 108 9.03 -1.58 28.55
N PRO A 109 8.38 -1.34 27.40
CA PRO A 109 9.03 -1.53 26.12
C PRO A 109 10.04 -0.43 25.85
N GLN A 110 11.16 -0.81 25.23
CA GLN A 110 12.13 0.11 24.67
C GLN A 110 12.12 -0.06 23.14
N ILE A 111 11.64 0.94 22.43
CA ILE A 111 11.60 0.95 20.97
C ILE A 111 12.78 1.76 20.45
N SER A 112 13.44 1.26 19.44
CA SER A 112 14.56 1.95 18.78
C SER A 112 14.73 1.49 17.35
N ASN A 113 15.22 2.39 16.48
CA ASN A 113 15.54 2.04 15.11
C ASN A 113 16.87 1.27 15.09
N TYR A 114 16.92 0.17 14.32
CA TYR A 114 18.15 -0.49 13.94
C TYR A 114 18.57 -0.10 12.51
N TRP A 115 17.62 0.42 11.73
CA TRP A 115 17.82 0.97 10.41
C TRP A 115 16.92 2.18 10.18
N ASN A 116 17.36 3.14 9.39
CA ASN A 116 16.58 4.30 8.99
C ASN A 116 17.08 4.80 7.64
N LEU A 117 16.19 4.86 6.66
CA LEU A 117 16.50 5.40 5.35
C LEU A 117 16.81 6.90 5.45
N SER A 118 17.94 7.30 4.91
CA SER A 118 18.35 8.71 4.74
C SER A 118 18.83 8.93 3.31
N LEU A 119 18.57 10.12 2.78
CA LEU A 119 19.06 10.48 1.46
C LEU A 119 20.60 10.59 1.48
N GLN A 120 21.20 10.11 0.41
CA GLN A 120 22.61 10.29 0.11
C GLN A 120 22.73 10.98 -1.25
N HIS A 121 23.88 11.55 -1.55
CA HIS A 121 24.14 12.17 -2.85
C HIS A 121 25.01 11.25 -3.68
N SER A 122 24.52 10.83 -4.83
CA SER A 122 25.35 10.15 -5.83
C SER A 122 25.85 11.15 -6.87
N SER A 123 27.16 11.15 -7.11
CA SER A 123 27.81 11.86 -8.21
C SER A 123 28.10 10.94 -9.41
N ASP A 124 27.51 9.75 -9.42
CA ASP A 124 27.69 8.76 -10.47
C ASP A 124 27.19 9.31 -11.83
N SER A 125 27.92 9.02 -12.90
CA SER A 125 27.44 9.27 -14.26
C SER A 125 26.29 8.33 -14.60
N GLU A 126 25.50 8.69 -15.58
CA GLU A 126 24.34 7.89 -16.02
C GLU A 126 24.70 6.42 -16.31
N ASP A 127 25.81 6.18 -16.99
CA ASP A 127 26.28 4.82 -17.28
C ASP A 127 26.63 4.02 -16.03
N VAL A 128 27.19 4.68 -15.02
CA VAL A 128 27.48 4.06 -13.72
C VAL A 128 26.17 3.76 -12.97
N ILE A 129 25.22 4.70 -13.00
CA ILE A 129 23.89 4.52 -12.39
C ILE A 129 23.20 3.30 -13.03
N LEU A 130 23.14 3.22 -14.36
CA LEU A 130 22.51 2.10 -15.06
C LEU A 130 23.14 0.75 -14.69
N LYS A 131 24.47 0.65 -14.67
CA LYS A 131 25.18 -0.58 -14.28
C LYS A 131 24.91 -1.00 -12.84
N LYS A 132 24.90 -0.04 -11.91
CA LYS A 132 24.63 -0.31 -10.50
C LYS A 132 23.17 -0.72 -10.29
N LEU A 133 22.21 -0.02 -10.91
CA LEU A 133 20.79 -0.39 -10.86
C LEU A 133 20.54 -1.80 -11.39
N GLU A 134 21.09 -2.12 -12.57
CA GLU A 134 21.01 -3.46 -13.15
C GLU A 134 21.52 -4.52 -12.18
N LYS A 135 22.72 -4.30 -11.62
CA LYS A 135 23.32 -5.24 -10.65
C LYS A 135 22.46 -5.40 -9.39
N LEU A 136 21.98 -4.30 -8.82
CA LEU A 136 21.20 -4.32 -7.57
C LEU A 136 19.83 -4.95 -7.79
N LEU A 137 19.15 -4.61 -8.88
CA LEU A 137 17.83 -5.19 -9.20
C LEU A 137 17.95 -6.69 -9.51
N THR A 138 18.97 -7.08 -10.31
CA THR A 138 19.23 -8.50 -10.58
C THR A 138 19.52 -9.27 -9.29
N LYS A 139 20.38 -8.72 -8.41
CA LYS A 139 20.69 -9.35 -7.12
C LYS A 139 19.47 -9.44 -6.20
N SER A 140 18.63 -8.40 -6.19
CA SER A 140 17.39 -8.41 -5.43
C SER A 140 16.42 -9.51 -5.89
N ILE A 141 16.31 -9.70 -7.20
CA ILE A 141 15.48 -10.78 -7.78
C ILE A 141 16.10 -12.14 -7.44
N GLU A 142 17.42 -12.28 -7.62
CA GLU A 142 18.14 -13.53 -7.38
C GLU A 142 17.98 -14.06 -5.93
N ILE A 143 18.20 -13.21 -4.93
CA ILE A 143 18.08 -13.63 -3.51
C ILE A 143 16.64 -13.99 -3.12
N ARG A 144 15.66 -13.54 -3.87
CA ARG A 144 14.24 -13.85 -3.68
C ARG A 144 13.77 -15.07 -4.49
N LEU A 145 14.66 -15.72 -5.26
CA LEU A 145 14.38 -16.99 -5.94
C LEU A 145 14.42 -18.18 -4.99
N GLU A 146 15.16 -18.07 -3.88
CA GLU A 146 15.26 -19.17 -2.92
C GLU A 146 13.87 -19.54 -2.39
N SER A 147 13.40 -20.73 -2.76
CA SER A 147 12.07 -21.23 -2.40
C SER A 147 12.00 -22.74 -2.59
N ASP A 148 11.37 -23.42 -1.62
CA ASP A 148 11.02 -24.84 -1.73
C ASP A 148 9.73 -25.09 -2.53
N ALA A 149 9.07 -23.99 -2.97
CA ALA A 149 7.79 -24.03 -3.65
C ALA A 149 7.88 -23.40 -5.06
N PRO A 150 6.96 -23.75 -5.98
CA PRO A 150 6.90 -23.14 -7.31
C PRO A 150 6.77 -21.61 -7.24
N VAL A 151 7.61 -20.93 -7.99
CA VAL A 151 7.68 -19.46 -8.08
C VAL A 151 7.10 -18.99 -9.40
N GLY A 152 6.33 -17.89 -9.38
CA GLY A 152 5.82 -17.21 -10.56
C GLY A 152 5.96 -15.70 -10.45
N ALA A 153 5.35 -14.96 -11.37
CA ALA A 153 5.35 -13.51 -11.36
C ALA A 153 4.04 -12.92 -11.88
N LEU A 154 3.59 -11.83 -11.27
CA LEU A 154 2.49 -11.02 -11.80
C LEU A 154 3.04 -10.17 -12.95
N LEU A 155 2.35 -10.17 -14.08
CA LEU A 155 2.78 -9.49 -15.30
C LEU A 155 1.63 -8.66 -15.87
N SER A 156 1.69 -7.32 -15.74
CA SER A 156 0.69 -6.40 -16.30
C SER A 156 1.10 -5.83 -17.67
N GLY A 157 2.29 -6.15 -18.18
CA GLY A 157 2.84 -5.48 -19.34
C GLY A 157 3.23 -4.01 -19.10
N GLY A 158 3.11 -3.52 -17.85
CA GLY A 158 3.70 -2.25 -17.41
C GLY A 158 5.22 -2.36 -17.25
N LEU A 159 5.91 -1.22 -17.24
CA LEU A 159 7.38 -1.16 -17.18
C LEU A 159 7.97 -2.00 -16.02
N ASP A 160 7.40 -1.86 -14.83
CA ASP A 160 7.94 -2.42 -13.59
C ASP A 160 7.88 -3.95 -13.55
N SER A 161 6.68 -4.49 -13.79
CA SER A 161 6.48 -5.93 -13.85
C SER A 161 7.25 -6.56 -15.02
N SER A 162 7.34 -5.85 -16.14
CA SER A 162 8.01 -6.36 -17.36
C SER A 162 9.52 -6.45 -17.19
N ILE A 163 10.19 -5.41 -16.67
CA ILE A 163 11.65 -5.47 -16.43
C ILE A 163 11.99 -6.53 -15.36
N MET A 164 11.17 -6.64 -14.33
CA MET A 164 11.32 -7.66 -13.30
C MET A 164 11.21 -9.08 -13.89
N VAL A 165 10.18 -9.33 -14.71
CA VAL A 165 9.99 -10.64 -15.38
C VAL A 165 11.12 -10.94 -16.34
N ALA A 166 11.58 -9.95 -17.13
CA ALA A 166 12.67 -10.14 -18.05
C ALA A 166 13.99 -10.52 -17.37
N ILE A 167 14.33 -9.84 -16.26
CA ILE A 167 15.51 -10.19 -15.47
C ILE A 167 15.33 -11.55 -14.81
N LEU A 168 14.17 -11.82 -14.20
CA LEU A 168 13.86 -13.08 -13.55
C LEU A 168 14.02 -14.26 -14.52
N ASN A 169 13.46 -14.14 -15.71
CA ASN A 169 13.56 -15.19 -16.73
C ASN A 169 14.99 -15.42 -17.24
N ASN A 170 15.83 -14.36 -17.26
CA ASN A 170 17.24 -14.49 -17.66
C ASN A 170 18.13 -15.20 -16.63
N ILE A 171 17.71 -15.26 -15.37
CA ILE A 171 18.48 -15.90 -14.29
C ILE A 171 17.91 -17.27 -13.88
N THR A 172 16.83 -17.71 -14.49
CA THR A 172 16.21 -19.03 -14.26
C THR A 172 16.48 -19.97 -15.43
N ASP A 173 16.71 -21.26 -15.12
CA ASP A 173 16.95 -22.30 -16.14
C ASP A 173 15.66 -22.79 -16.82
N THR A 174 14.51 -22.48 -16.25
CA THR A 174 13.20 -22.88 -16.77
C THR A 174 12.31 -21.66 -17.00
N PRO A 175 11.39 -21.70 -17.99
CA PRO A 175 10.46 -20.62 -18.22
C PRO A 175 9.68 -20.22 -16.98
N VAL A 176 9.65 -18.92 -16.66
CA VAL A 176 8.92 -18.40 -15.51
C VAL A 176 7.42 -18.48 -15.77
N LYS A 177 6.65 -18.92 -14.77
CA LYS A 177 5.19 -18.82 -14.82
C LYS A 177 4.77 -17.37 -14.59
N THR A 178 4.06 -16.80 -15.55
CA THR A 178 3.59 -15.41 -15.47
C THR A 178 2.06 -15.35 -15.54
N PHE A 179 1.48 -14.40 -14.79
CA PHE A 179 0.04 -14.27 -14.65
C PHE A 179 -0.39 -12.84 -14.93
N THR A 180 -1.36 -12.68 -15.82
CA THR A 180 -2.09 -11.42 -16.04
C THR A 180 -3.56 -11.64 -15.73
N THR A 181 -4.17 -10.67 -15.10
CA THR A 181 -5.58 -10.71 -14.71
C THR A 181 -6.32 -9.52 -15.27
N GLY A 182 -7.59 -9.72 -15.59
CA GLY A 182 -8.50 -8.70 -16.09
C GLY A 182 -9.95 -9.07 -15.83
N PHE A 183 -10.88 -8.29 -16.33
CA PHE A 183 -12.31 -8.47 -16.14
C PHE A 183 -13.06 -8.71 -17.48
N GLY A 184 -12.33 -9.04 -18.56
CA GLY A 184 -12.90 -9.20 -19.89
C GLY A 184 -13.20 -7.86 -20.58
N HIS A 185 -12.54 -6.77 -20.17
CA HIS A 185 -12.76 -5.43 -20.68
C HIS A 185 -11.68 -5.02 -21.69
N GLU A 186 -12.00 -4.10 -22.62
CA GLU A 186 -11.07 -3.59 -23.62
C GLU A 186 -9.82 -2.90 -23.02
N LEU A 187 -9.94 -2.43 -21.76
CA LEU A 187 -8.85 -1.78 -21.02
C LEU A 187 -7.95 -2.76 -20.26
N ASP A 188 -8.24 -4.07 -20.29
CA ASP A 188 -7.39 -5.07 -19.68
C ASP A 188 -6.02 -5.14 -20.38
N GLU A 189 -4.97 -5.32 -19.63
CA GLU A 189 -3.59 -5.27 -20.10
C GLU A 189 -3.09 -6.60 -20.72
N TYR A 190 -3.98 -7.51 -21.12
CA TYR A 190 -3.62 -8.81 -21.70
C TYR A 190 -2.67 -8.69 -22.90
N LYS A 191 -2.93 -7.73 -23.80
CA LYS A 191 -2.14 -7.53 -25.01
C LYS A 191 -0.68 -7.18 -24.70
N GLU A 192 -0.46 -6.25 -23.79
CA GLU A 192 0.88 -5.80 -23.40
C GLU A 192 1.62 -6.88 -22.61
N ALA A 193 0.93 -7.56 -21.72
CA ALA A 193 1.51 -8.67 -20.97
C ALA A 193 1.91 -9.81 -21.90
N LYS A 194 1.09 -10.13 -22.89
CA LYS A 194 1.40 -11.14 -23.92
C LYS A 194 2.66 -10.80 -24.72
N ILE A 195 2.84 -9.52 -25.13
CA ILE A 195 4.07 -9.08 -25.83
C ILE A 195 5.30 -9.38 -24.97
N VAL A 196 5.25 -9.09 -23.66
CA VAL A 196 6.36 -9.37 -22.75
C VAL A 196 6.56 -10.87 -22.55
N ALA A 197 5.49 -11.61 -22.38
CA ALA A 197 5.52 -13.06 -22.19
C ALA A 197 6.15 -13.80 -23.37
N GLU A 198 5.77 -13.41 -24.60
CA GLU A 198 6.34 -13.95 -25.84
C GLU A 198 7.82 -13.55 -25.97
N HIS A 199 8.16 -12.28 -25.71
CA HIS A 199 9.54 -11.79 -25.76
C HIS A 199 10.47 -12.51 -24.78
N CYS A 200 10.00 -12.76 -23.55
CA CYS A 200 10.75 -13.42 -22.51
C CYS A 200 10.60 -14.94 -22.54
N ASN A 201 9.78 -15.51 -23.44
CA ASN A 201 9.48 -16.95 -23.50
C ASN A 201 9.01 -17.53 -22.16
N THR A 202 8.05 -16.86 -21.49
CA THR A 202 7.48 -17.30 -20.20
C THR A 202 6.30 -18.26 -20.40
N GLU A 203 5.99 -19.07 -19.38
CA GLU A 203 4.74 -19.85 -19.29
C GLU A 203 3.62 -18.91 -18.83
N HIS A 204 2.97 -18.24 -19.78
CA HIS A 204 2.01 -17.16 -19.51
C HIS A 204 0.59 -17.65 -19.39
N LYS A 205 -0.13 -17.11 -18.39
CA LYS A 205 -1.55 -17.37 -18.15
C LYS A 205 -2.34 -16.09 -17.98
N GLU A 206 -3.37 -15.94 -18.80
CA GLU A 206 -4.41 -14.90 -18.67
C GLU A 206 -5.55 -15.44 -17.80
N ILE A 207 -6.01 -14.64 -16.84
CA ILE A 207 -7.04 -15.03 -15.86
C ILE A 207 -8.12 -13.96 -15.85
N GLU A 208 -9.35 -14.35 -16.15
CA GLU A 208 -10.52 -13.47 -16.05
C GLU A 208 -11.11 -13.52 -14.65
N LEU A 209 -11.33 -12.34 -14.05
CA LEU A 209 -11.91 -12.14 -12.72
C LEU A 209 -13.41 -11.84 -12.83
N SER A 210 -14.18 -12.21 -11.81
CA SER A 210 -15.64 -12.00 -11.76
C SER A 210 -16.00 -10.85 -10.83
N TYR A 211 -16.77 -9.87 -11.32
CA TYR A 211 -17.35 -8.77 -10.51
C TYR A 211 -18.24 -9.27 -9.37
N LYS A 212 -19.09 -10.26 -9.65
CA LYS A 212 -19.96 -10.85 -8.63
C LYS A 212 -19.19 -11.42 -7.45
N LYS A 213 -17.97 -11.94 -7.72
CA LYS A 213 -17.10 -12.46 -6.68
C LYS A 213 -16.54 -11.34 -5.80
N LEU A 214 -16.29 -10.14 -6.36
CA LEU A 214 -15.84 -8.97 -5.59
C LEU A 214 -16.82 -8.60 -4.48
N THR A 215 -18.09 -8.43 -4.83
CA THR A 215 -19.14 -8.03 -3.87
C THR A 215 -19.28 -9.04 -2.73
N ASN A 216 -19.33 -10.33 -3.08
CA ASN A 216 -19.47 -11.40 -2.10
C ASN A 216 -18.25 -11.50 -1.15
N SER A 217 -17.08 -11.07 -1.60
CA SER A 217 -15.83 -11.15 -0.83
C SER A 217 -15.59 -9.95 0.08
N LEU A 218 -16.38 -8.87 -0.01
CA LEU A 218 -16.16 -7.63 0.74
C LEU A 218 -15.92 -7.84 2.24
N PRO A 219 -16.79 -8.56 3.00
CA PRO A 219 -16.54 -8.77 4.42
C PRO A 219 -15.30 -9.62 4.69
N THR A 220 -15.04 -10.64 3.86
CA THR A 220 -13.85 -11.50 3.97
C THR A 220 -12.57 -10.69 3.71
N ILE A 221 -12.58 -9.83 2.68
CA ILE A 221 -11.46 -8.94 2.39
C ILE A 221 -11.21 -8.03 3.59
N LEU A 222 -12.25 -7.37 4.09
CA LEU A 222 -12.13 -6.46 5.23
C LEU A 222 -11.64 -7.17 6.51
N TRP A 223 -12.07 -8.40 6.73
CA TRP A 223 -11.61 -9.22 7.85
C TRP A 223 -10.09 -9.50 7.78
N HIS A 224 -9.57 -9.77 6.58
CA HIS A 224 -8.14 -9.96 6.37
C HIS A 224 -7.36 -8.64 6.42
N MET A 225 -7.93 -7.57 5.87
CA MET A 225 -7.29 -6.26 5.85
C MET A 225 -7.23 -5.60 7.23
N GLU A 226 -8.24 -5.80 8.11
CA GLU A 226 -8.36 -5.21 9.45
C GLU A 226 -8.46 -3.66 9.48
N PHE A 227 -8.48 -3.02 8.32
CA PHE A 227 -8.64 -1.57 8.13
C PHE A 227 -9.67 -1.29 7.04
N PRO A 228 -10.47 -0.22 7.16
CA PRO A 228 -11.32 0.21 6.06
C PRO A 228 -10.46 0.67 4.88
N PHE A 229 -10.97 0.53 3.70
CA PHE A 229 -10.26 0.95 2.49
C PHE A 229 -11.21 1.65 1.51
N GLY A 230 -10.70 2.67 0.81
CA GLY A 230 -11.40 3.34 -0.28
C GLY A 230 -10.72 3.12 -1.64
N ARG A 231 -9.64 2.31 -1.67
CA ARG A 231 -8.92 1.97 -2.91
C ARG A 231 -9.44 0.64 -3.46
N PRO A 232 -10.16 0.66 -4.57
CA PRO A 232 -10.76 -0.55 -5.14
C PRO A 232 -9.75 -1.59 -5.64
N SER A 233 -8.49 -1.20 -5.90
CA SER A 233 -7.42 -2.14 -6.26
C SER A 233 -7.18 -3.24 -5.22
N ILE A 234 -7.59 -3.02 -3.96
CA ILE A 234 -7.53 -4.06 -2.92
C ILE A 234 -8.42 -5.24 -3.28
N LEU A 235 -9.62 -4.96 -3.80
CA LEU A 235 -10.60 -5.99 -4.19
C LEU A 235 -10.04 -6.90 -5.29
N SER A 236 -9.49 -6.29 -6.34
CA SER A 236 -8.92 -7.06 -7.44
C SER A 236 -7.65 -7.80 -7.02
N ASN A 237 -6.76 -7.18 -6.24
CA ASN A 237 -5.56 -7.86 -5.74
C ASN A 237 -5.90 -9.10 -4.89
N PHE A 238 -6.99 -9.05 -4.11
CA PHE A 238 -7.47 -10.21 -3.36
C PHE A 238 -7.86 -11.37 -4.28
N LEU A 239 -8.63 -11.11 -5.34
CA LEU A 239 -8.98 -12.13 -6.32
C LEU A 239 -7.79 -12.61 -7.14
N VAL A 240 -6.86 -11.70 -7.50
CA VAL A 240 -5.59 -12.07 -8.15
C VAL A 240 -4.82 -13.09 -7.31
N ALA A 241 -4.67 -12.82 -6.01
CA ALA A 241 -3.96 -13.72 -5.11
C ALA A 241 -4.65 -15.09 -5.01
N GLU A 242 -5.99 -15.11 -4.93
CA GLU A 242 -6.79 -16.32 -4.91
C GLU A 242 -6.59 -17.18 -6.17
N GLU A 243 -6.63 -16.54 -7.34
CA GLU A 243 -6.49 -17.27 -8.61
C GLU A 243 -5.04 -17.73 -8.87
N VAL A 244 -4.05 -16.86 -8.60
CA VAL A 244 -2.63 -17.19 -8.81
C VAL A 244 -2.15 -18.29 -7.88
N LYS A 245 -2.68 -18.33 -6.64
CA LYS A 245 -2.36 -19.41 -5.67
C LYS A 245 -2.65 -20.82 -6.19
N LYS A 246 -3.57 -20.97 -7.11
CA LYS A 246 -3.88 -22.27 -7.73
C LYS A 246 -2.70 -22.86 -8.53
N PHE A 247 -1.72 -22.05 -8.90
CA PHE A 247 -0.59 -22.40 -9.77
C PHE A 247 0.76 -22.31 -9.09
N VAL A 248 0.93 -21.35 -8.18
CA VAL A 248 2.20 -21.08 -7.48
C VAL A 248 1.95 -20.70 -6.02
N THR A 249 2.95 -20.89 -5.18
CA THR A 249 2.89 -20.52 -3.76
C THR A 249 3.63 -19.22 -3.48
N VAL A 250 4.52 -18.82 -4.39
CA VAL A 250 5.30 -17.59 -4.35
C VAL A 250 5.13 -16.87 -5.68
N ALA A 251 4.91 -15.57 -5.66
CA ALA A 251 4.87 -14.75 -6.86
C ALA A 251 5.59 -13.43 -6.67
N TYR A 252 6.31 -13.00 -7.70
CA TYR A 252 6.93 -11.69 -7.75
C TYR A 252 5.94 -10.62 -8.16
N THR A 253 6.11 -9.40 -7.64
CA THR A 253 5.33 -8.21 -8.01
C THR A 253 6.23 -7.00 -8.20
N GLY A 254 5.83 -6.08 -9.07
CA GLY A 254 6.57 -4.85 -9.40
C GLY A 254 6.36 -3.68 -8.44
N GLU A 255 5.77 -3.92 -7.26
CA GLU A 255 5.47 -2.87 -6.28
C GLU A 255 6.75 -2.17 -5.78
N GLY A 256 6.63 -0.87 -5.45
CA GLY A 256 7.72 -0.03 -4.97
C GLY A 256 8.50 0.71 -6.06
N ALA A 257 8.39 0.30 -7.34
CA ALA A 257 9.11 0.96 -8.43
C ALA A 257 8.64 2.40 -8.68
N ASP A 258 7.36 2.69 -8.48
CA ASP A 258 6.80 4.04 -8.62
C ASP A 258 7.37 5.01 -7.58
N GLU A 259 7.44 4.58 -6.35
CA GLU A 259 7.93 5.36 -5.21
C GLU A 259 9.45 5.54 -5.25
N LEU A 260 10.19 4.60 -5.85
CA LEU A 260 11.64 4.74 -6.01
C LEU A 260 12.03 5.66 -7.17
N PHE A 261 11.29 5.60 -8.28
CA PHE A 261 11.69 6.21 -9.54
C PHE A 261 10.74 7.30 -10.05
N GLY A 262 9.79 7.78 -9.23
CA GLY A 262 8.92 8.89 -9.58
C GLY A 262 7.87 8.55 -10.63
N GLY A 263 7.13 7.44 -10.44
CA GLY A 263 6.18 6.92 -11.43
C GLY A 263 4.81 7.60 -11.46
N TYR A 264 4.37 8.26 -10.38
CA TYR A 264 3.05 8.88 -10.30
C TYR A 264 3.04 10.32 -10.82
N ASN A 265 1.89 10.76 -11.35
CA ASN A 265 1.71 12.13 -11.83
C ASN A 265 1.86 13.16 -10.71
N ARG A 266 1.48 12.81 -9.46
CA ARG A 266 1.62 13.68 -8.29
C ARG A 266 3.06 14.08 -7.96
N TYR A 267 4.07 13.39 -8.50
CA TYR A 267 5.48 13.73 -8.31
C TYR A 267 6.00 14.81 -9.27
N ILE A 268 5.33 15.03 -10.40
CA ILE A 268 5.76 15.98 -11.44
C ILE A 268 5.98 17.39 -10.88
N PRO A 269 5.08 17.97 -10.05
CA PRO A 269 5.26 19.30 -9.50
C PRO A 269 6.53 19.49 -8.68
N PHE A 270 7.12 18.43 -8.15
CA PHE A 270 8.33 18.47 -7.32
C PHE A 270 9.63 18.39 -8.13
N SER A 271 9.55 18.01 -9.39
CA SER A 271 10.68 17.95 -10.32
C SER A 271 10.78 19.20 -11.22
N GLU A 272 9.73 20.04 -11.26
CA GLU A 272 9.68 21.26 -12.06
C GLU A 272 9.96 22.51 -11.22
N LYS A 273 10.65 23.49 -11.86
CA LYS A 273 10.67 24.88 -11.37
C LYS A 273 9.36 25.57 -11.77
N ASN A 274 8.32 25.42 -10.96
CA ASN A 274 7.05 26.11 -11.17
C ASN A 274 6.75 27.06 -10.01
N SER A 275 5.74 27.95 -10.22
CA SER A 275 5.33 28.97 -9.25
C SER A 275 4.40 28.46 -8.14
N ILE A 276 4.10 27.17 -8.09
CA ILE A 276 3.21 26.59 -7.06
C ILE A 276 3.95 26.65 -5.71
N PRO A 277 3.35 27.24 -4.66
CA PRO A 277 3.93 27.24 -3.32
C PRO A 277 4.24 25.83 -2.80
N LEU A 278 5.30 25.70 -2.02
CA LEU A 278 5.73 24.38 -1.51
C LEU A 278 4.64 23.69 -0.68
N ASN A 279 3.95 24.46 0.18
CA ASN A 279 2.87 23.91 1.02
C ASN A 279 1.72 23.33 0.17
N ASP A 280 1.35 23.99 -0.93
CA ASP A 280 0.30 23.50 -1.81
C ASP A 280 0.72 22.23 -2.54
N LYS A 281 2.00 22.14 -2.94
CA LYS A 281 2.56 20.92 -3.50
C LYS A 281 2.51 19.78 -2.49
N ILE A 282 2.96 20.03 -1.25
CA ILE A 282 2.95 19.01 -0.19
C ILE A 282 1.52 18.56 0.13
N ASN A 283 0.56 19.47 0.17
CA ASN A 283 -0.85 19.15 0.37
C ASN A 283 -1.44 18.28 -0.75
N SER A 284 -0.80 18.21 -1.91
CA SER A 284 -1.21 17.33 -3.02
C SER A 284 -0.61 15.92 -2.97
N ILE A 285 0.33 15.65 -2.05
CA ILE A 285 0.96 14.31 -1.90
C ILE A 285 -0.03 13.27 -1.37
N PRO A 286 -0.75 13.55 -0.26
CA PRO A 286 -1.64 12.56 0.31
C PRO A 286 -2.70 12.08 -0.67
N SER A 287 -2.88 10.78 -0.72
CA SER A 287 -3.89 10.13 -1.56
C SER A 287 -5.18 9.81 -0.79
N GLY A 288 -5.42 10.53 0.30
CA GLY A 288 -6.63 10.41 1.11
C GLY A 288 -7.89 10.84 0.37
N PHE A 289 -9.02 10.46 0.94
CA PHE A 289 -10.31 10.60 0.27
C PHE A 289 -11.03 11.90 0.66
N PHE A 290 -10.65 12.52 1.78
CA PHE A 290 -11.31 13.68 2.38
C PHE A 290 -10.28 14.77 2.66
N SER A 291 -10.04 15.61 1.68
CA SER A 291 -8.92 16.55 1.67
C SER A 291 -9.25 17.93 2.25
N ASN A 292 -10.53 18.27 2.43
CA ASN A 292 -10.98 19.58 2.91
C ASN A 292 -12.08 19.47 3.98
N SER A 293 -12.36 20.59 4.66
CA SER A 293 -13.35 20.64 5.74
C SER A 293 -14.78 20.35 5.29
N GLU A 294 -15.14 20.70 4.07
CA GLU A 294 -16.48 20.43 3.52
C GLU A 294 -16.69 18.92 3.33
N GLU A 295 -15.72 18.23 2.74
CA GLU A 295 -15.75 16.78 2.59
C GLU A 295 -15.76 16.06 3.94
N ARG A 296 -15.04 16.60 4.95
CA ARG A 296 -14.98 16.03 6.30
C ARG A 296 -16.23 16.29 7.15
N ALA A 297 -17.11 17.21 6.71
CA ALA A 297 -18.36 17.49 7.42
C ALA A 297 -19.32 16.28 7.48
N ILE A 298 -19.06 15.22 6.73
CA ILE A 298 -19.72 13.90 6.84
C ILE A 298 -19.42 13.24 8.19
N PHE A 299 -18.27 13.53 8.76
CA PHE A 299 -17.80 12.94 10.02
C PHE A 299 -18.13 13.83 11.22
N SER A 300 -18.13 13.25 12.41
CA SER A 300 -18.43 13.99 13.63
C SER A 300 -17.33 15.02 13.97
N GLN A 301 -17.71 16.14 14.59
CA GLN A 301 -16.79 17.20 15.01
C GLN A 301 -15.71 16.72 16.00
N SER A 302 -15.92 15.59 16.67
CA SER A 302 -14.90 14.98 17.55
C SER A 302 -13.61 14.59 16.82
N LEU A 303 -13.66 14.47 15.47
CA LEU A 303 -12.48 14.24 14.64
C LEU A 303 -11.64 15.51 14.42
N ASP A 304 -12.23 16.70 14.54
CA ASP A 304 -11.54 17.96 14.21
C ASP A 304 -10.69 18.51 15.36
N VAL A 305 -11.08 18.27 16.61
CA VAL A 305 -10.55 19.01 17.77
C VAL A 305 -9.12 18.60 18.17
N HIS A 306 -8.72 17.36 17.92
CA HIS A 306 -7.42 16.82 18.36
C HIS A 306 -6.42 16.47 17.26
N SER A 307 -6.80 16.58 16.00
CA SER A 307 -6.06 15.92 14.91
C SER A 307 -5.48 16.86 13.84
N LEU A 308 -5.92 18.11 13.73
CA LEU A 308 -5.54 18.97 12.61
C LEU A 308 -4.02 19.23 12.51
N ASN A 309 -3.33 19.40 13.65
CA ASN A 309 -1.88 19.63 13.65
C ASN A 309 -1.07 18.34 13.42
N GLU A 310 -1.57 17.17 13.87
CA GLU A 310 -0.88 15.89 13.72
C GLU A 310 -1.10 15.25 12.35
N THR A 311 -2.17 15.65 11.66
CA THR A 311 -2.53 15.14 10.33
C THR A 311 -2.14 16.08 9.19
N ASP A 312 -1.60 17.26 9.50
CA ASP A 312 -1.15 18.23 8.47
C ASP A 312 0.02 17.61 7.66
N PRO A 313 -0.15 17.46 6.34
CA PRO A 313 0.89 16.92 5.47
C PRO A 313 2.20 17.70 5.54
N ASN A 314 2.15 19.02 5.74
CA ASN A 314 3.34 19.87 5.85
C ASN A 314 4.12 19.57 7.13
N VAL A 315 3.43 19.32 8.24
CA VAL A 315 4.07 18.95 9.51
C VAL A 315 4.72 17.57 9.41
N ALA A 316 3.98 16.58 8.88
CA ALA A 316 4.49 15.23 8.69
C ALA A 316 5.69 15.19 7.73
N PHE A 317 5.59 15.91 6.60
CA PHE A 317 6.67 16.03 5.62
C PHE A 317 7.91 16.69 6.23
N SER A 318 7.74 17.82 6.94
CA SER A 318 8.85 18.55 7.58
C SER A 318 9.60 17.68 8.57
N LYS A 319 8.90 16.93 9.42
CA LYS A 319 9.48 16.00 10.40
C LYS A 319 10.37 14.92 9.75
N ILE A 320 9.98 14.41 8.59
CA ILE A 320 10.72 13.37 7.86
C ILE A 320 11.86 13.98 7.04
N SER A 321 11.65 15.14 6.42
CA SER A 321 12.61 15.78 5.52
C SER A 321 13.63 16.68 6.21
N GLU A 322 13.47 17.03 7.50
CA GLU A 322 14.31 17.96 8.24
C GLU A 322 15.83 17.69 8.08
N LYS A 323 16.23 16.43 8.13
CA LYS A 323 17.63 16.02 7.98
C LYS A 323 18.10 15.91 6.52
N ASN A 324 17.22 16.18 5.56
CA ASN A 324 17.44 15.95 4.13
C ASN A 324 17.22 17.21 3.27
N LEU A 325 17.18 18.39 3.88
CA LEU A 325 16.87 19.67 3.22
C LEU A 325 17.88 20.05 2.10
N ASN A 326 19.08 19.49 2.11
CA ASN A 326 20.11 19.72 1.09
C ASN A 326 19.91 18.86 -0.19
N HIS A 327 18.92 17.98 -0.20
CA HIS A 327 18.59 17.14 -1.36
C HIS A 327 17.51 17.79 -2.23
N ASP A 328 17.41 17.34 -3.48
CA ASP A 328 16.34 17.81 -4.36
C ASP A 328 14.96 17.45 -3.80
N LEU A 329 13.98 18.31 -4.10
CA LEU A 329 12.63 18.21 -3.53
C LEU A 329 11.92 16.91 -3.92
N LEU A 330 12.15 16.41 -5.14
CA LEU A 330 11.57 15.14 -5.56
C LEU A 330 12.06 13.99 -4.66
N ASN A 331 13.36 13.91 -4.38
CA ASN A 331 13.90 12.86 -3.51
C ASN A 331 13.40 13.00 -2.06
N GLN A 332 13.17 14.22 -1.56
CA GLN A 332 12.55 14.41 -0.24
C GLN A 332 11.11 13.86 -0.19
N VAL A 333 10.34 14.07 -1.25
CA VAL A 333 8.96 13.54 -1.38
C VAL A 333 8.97 12.02 -1.50
N LEU A 334 9.84 11.46 -2.33
CA LEU A 334 9.97 10.01 -2.46
C LEU A 334 10.39 9.37 -1.13
N LEU A 335 11.30 10.01 -0.36
CA LEU A 335 11.65 9.57 0.99
C LEU A 335 10.44 9.59 1.93
N PHE A 336 9.64 10.64 1.86
CA PHE A 336 8.42 10.73 2.66
C PHE A 336 7.49 9.54 2.37
N GLU A 337 7.24 9.24 1.11
CA GLU A 337 6.36 8.12 0.74
C GLU A 337 6.97 6.74 1.04
N LEU A 338 8.28 6.57 0.87
CA LEU A 338 8.97 5.35 1.28
C LEU A 338 8.86 5.06 2.79
N LYS A 339 8.73 6.11 3.61
CA LYS A 339 8.56 5.98 5.06
C LYS A 339 7.11 5.92 5.53
N THR A 340 6.17 6.33 4.71
CA THR A 340 4.75 6.43 5.10
C THR A 340 3.83 5.59 4.22
N GLU A 341 3.73 5.87 2.92
CA GLU A 341 2.82 5.16 2.02
C GLU A 341 3.26 3.70 1.75
N ILE A 342 4.56 3.46 1.60
CA ILE A 342 5.04 2.08 1.39
C ILE A 342 4.60 1.17 2.54
N PRO A 343 4.96 1.43 3.81
CA PRO A 343 4.55 0.55 4.90
C PRO A 343 3.06 0.66 5.25
N GLY A 344 2.46 1.84 5.12
CA GLY A 344 1.08 2.09 5.53
C GLY A 344 0.02 1.66 4.52
N ALA A 345 0.36 1.55 3.24
CA ALA A 345 -0.61 1.24 2.20
C ALA A 345 -0.17 0.16 1.21
N GLN A 346 1.10 0.16 0.76
CA GLN A 346 1.52 -0.73 -0.33
C GLN A 346 1.91 -2.11 0.19
N THR A 347 2.95 -2.21 1.02
CA THR A 347 3.41 -3.51 1.55
C THR A 347 2.34 -4.17 2.42
N TRP A 348 1.67 -3.37 3.27
CA TRP A 348 0.53 -3.84 4.06
C TRP A 348 -0.54 -4.50 3.19
N ARG A 349 -0.95 -3.86 2.10
CA ARG A 349 -1.96 -4.39 1.17
C ARG A 349 -1.49 -5.71 0.55
N ILE A 350 -0.28 -5.71 -0.02
CA ILE A 350 0.27 -6.86 -0.75
C ILE A 350 0.45 -8.07 0.17
N ASP A 351 1.01 -7.87 1.36
CA ASP A 351 1.16 -8.95 2.34
C ASP A 351 -0.19 -9.53 2.78
N ARG A 352 -1.17 -8.67 3.09
CA ARG A 352 -2.49 -9.10 3.56
C ARG A 352 -3.28 -9.88 2.50
N VAL A 353 -3.35 -9.37 1.28
CA VAL A 353 -4.10 -10.06 0.21
C VAL A 353 -3.43 -11.37 -0.19
N GLY A 354 -2.10 -11.42 -0.22
CA GLY A 354 -1.35 -12.64 -0.49
C GLY A 354 -1.53 -13.67 0.63
N SER A 355 -1.33 -13.26 1.87
CA SER A 355 -1.44 -14.12 3.06
C SER A 355 -2.84 -14.67 3.26
N ALA A 356 -3.90 -13.94 2.89
CA ALA A 356 -5.28 -14.41 2.93
C ALA A 356 -5.50 -15.70 2.11
N HIS A 357 -4.69 -15.92 1.08
CA HIS A 357 -4.74 -17.07 0.20
C HIS A 357 -3.49 -17.98 0.32
N ALA A 358 -2.64 -17.74 1.30
CA ALA A 358 -1.35 -18.44 1.47
C ALA A 358 -0.45 -18.31 0.22
N LEU A 359 -0.50 -17.19 -0.49
CA LEU A 359 0.40 -16.78 -1.57
C LEU A 359 1.42 -15.79 -1.01
N GLU A 360 2.70 -16.13 -1.04
CA GLU A 360 3.76 -15.18 -0.68
C GLU A 360 4.04 -14.27 -1.88
N LEU A 361 3.82 -12.97 -1.70
CA LEU A 361 4.18 -11.96 -2.69
C LEU A 361 5.54 -11.36 -2.35
N ARG A 362 6.46 -11.33 -3.33
CA ARG A 362 7.83 -10.84 -3.19
C ARG A 362 8.04 -9.60 -4.04
N GLU A 363 8.62 -8.57 -3.43
CA GLU A 363 8.77 -7.22 -3.98
C GLU A 363 10.25 -6.87 -4.18
N PRO A 364 10.87 -7.20 -5.33
CA PRO A 364 12.30 -6.95 -5.55
C PRO A 364 12.69 -5.48 -5.51
N PHE A 365 11.81 -4.57 -5.92
CA PHE A 365 12.08 -3.13 -5.83
C PHE A 365 12.22 -2.63 -4.40
N LEU A 366 11.70 -3.38 -3.43
CA LEU A 366 11.81 -3.07 -2.01
C LEU A 366 12.98 -3.81 -1.31
N ASP A 367 14.03 -4.17 -2.06
CA ASP A 367 15.32 -4.53 -1.47
C ASP A 367 16.01 -3.30 -0.90
N TYR A 368 16.44 -3.33 0.37
CA TYR A 368 16.95 -2.13 1.02
C TYR A 368 18.23 -1.59 0.38
N HIS A 369 19.09 -2.43 -0.20
CA HIS A 369 20.27 -1.97 -0.94
C HIS A 369 19.86 -1.22 -2.21
N LEU A 370 18.86 -1.73 -2.93
CA LEU A 370 18.31 -1.04 -4.10
C LEU A 370 17.62 0.27 -3.68
N VAL A 371 16.84 0.26 -2.59
CA VAL A 371 16.16 1.44 -2.04
C VAL A 371 17.16 2.52 -1.64
N GLU A 372 18.22 2.18 -0.89
CA GLU A 372 19.26 3.12 -0.48
C GLU A 372 19.95 3.73 -1.70
N TYR A 373 20.34 2.90 -2.67
CA TYR A 373 20.98 3.40 -3.90
C TYR A 373 20.03 4.22 -4.76
N ALA A 374 18.81 3.75 -5.01
CA ALA A 374 17.82 4.51 -5.78
C ALA A 374 17.51 5.87 -5.14
N SER A 375 17.46 5.93 -3.80
CA SER A 375 17.26 7.18 -3.04
C SER A 375 18.43 8.15 -3.16
N SER A 376 19.62 7.69 -3.54
CA SER A 376 20.79 8.54 -3.78
C SER A 376 20.85 9.14 -5.20
N ILE A 377 20.10 8.59 -6.15
CA ILE A 377 20.09 9.05 -7.55
C ILE A 377 19.38 10.40 -7.63
N PRO A 378 19.98 11.43 -8.27
CA PRO A 378 19.35 12.73 -8.44
C PRO A 378 17.99 12.66 -9.14
N GLY A 379 17.05 13.51 -8.72
CA GLY A 379 15.66 13.49 -9.18
C GLY A 379 15.49 13.67 -10.69
N ASN A 380 16.40 14.41 -11.35
CA ASN A 380 16.37 14.60 -12.79
C ASN A 380 16.61 13.31 -13.61
N TYR A 381 17.23 12.28 -13.04
CA TYR A 381 17.29 10.94 -13.64
C TYR A 381 16.00 10.13 -13.43
N LYS A 382 15.19 10.50 -12.46
CA LYS A 382 13.91 9.83 -12.17
C LYS A 382 12.77 10.41 -13.00
N ILE A 383 12.65 11.75 -13.01
CA ILE A 383 11.70 12.49 -13.87
C ILE A 383 12.51 13.46 -14.74
N ALA A 384 12.50 13.23 -16.04
CA ALA A 384 13.23 14.06 -17.00
C ALA A 384 12.27 14.85 -17.90
N PHE A 385 12.75 16.04 -18.33
CA PHE A 385 12.01 16.98 -19.18
C PHE A 385 12.73 17.10 -20.53
N ASN A 386 12.49 16.14 -21.42
CA ASN A 386 13.07 16.10 -22.77
C ASN A 386 11.93 16.16 -23.79
N ASN A 387 11.49 17.36 -24.21
CA ASN A 387 10.31 17.60 -25.06
C ASN A 387 8.98 17.09 -24.48
N GLU A 388 8.99 16.00 -23.74
CA GLU A 388 7.88 15.43 -22.96
C GLU A 388 8.37 15.09 -21.54
N ILE A 389 7.43 15.02 -20.60
CA ILE A 389 7.70 14.56 -19.23
C ILE A 389 7.89 13.04 -19.24
N GLN A 390 9.06 12.60 -18.84
CA GLN A 390 9.42 11.19 -18.76
C GLN A 390 9.57 10.77 -17.31
N LYS A 391 8.57 10.06 -16.79
CA LYS A 391 8.59 9.44 -15.46
C LYS A 391 9.40 8.14 -15.50
N LYS A 392 10.01 7.76 -14.38
CA LYS A 392 10.89 6.57 -14.30
C LYS A 392 11.98 6.56 -15.37
N HIS A 393 12.51 7.72 -15.72
CA HIS A 393 13.40 7.89 -16.87
C HIS A 393 14.59 6.93 -16.86
N ILE A 394 15.31 6.84 -15.75
CA ILE A 394 16.46 5.93 -15.63
C ILE A 394 16.06 4.46 -15.70
N LEU A 395 14.89 4.10 -15.13
CA LEU A 395 14.35 2.73 -15.19
C LEU A 395 13.91 2.38 -16.62
N GLN A 396 13.33 3.33 -17.36
CA GLN A 396 13.01 3.14 -18.79
C GLN A 396 14.27 2.90 -19.61
N LYS A 397 15.37 3.63 -19.33
CA LYS A 397 16.66 3.40 -20.00
C LYS A 397 17.22 2.02 -19.69
N LEU A 398 17.13 1.57 -18.44
CA LEU A 398 17.54 0.23 -18.06
C LEU A 398 16.68 -0.83 -18.77
N ALA A 399 15.38 -0.63 -18.82
CA ALA A 399 14.42 -1.57 -19.42
C ALA A 399 14.66 -1.82 -20.90
N LYS A 400 15.19 -0.85 -21.65
CA LYS A 400 15.55 -1.03 -23.09
C LYS A 400 16.59 -2.11 -23.35
N LYS A 401 17.35 -2.52 -22.33
CA LYS A 401 18.28 -3.65 -22.45
C LYS A 401 17.59 -5.01 -22.46
N PHE A 402 16.39 -5.07 -21.89
CA PHE A 402 15.68 -6.31 -21.60
C PHE A 402 14.36 -6.46 -22.34
N LEU A 403 13.78 -5.35 -22.80
CA LEU A 403 12.41 -5.29 -23.30
C LEU A 403 12.34 -4.59 -24.67
N PRO A 404 11.36 -4.94 -25.51
CA PRO A 404 11.11 -4.21 -26.74
C PRO A 404 10.68 -2.77 -26.44
N ASP A 405 10.99 -1.86 -27.35
CA ASP A 405 10.75 -0.42 -27.22
C ASP A 405 9.29 -0.06 -26.91
N VAL A 406 8.34 -0.81 -27.44
CA VAL A 406 6.90 -0.60 -27.23
C VAL A 406 6.51 -0.75 -25.74
N ILE A 407 7.21 -1.61 -25.02
CA ILE A 407 7.02 -1.82 -23.58
C ILE A 407 7.89 -0.85 -22.77
N ALA A 408 9.18 -0.74 -23.09
CA ALA A 408 10.12 0.10 -22.36
C ALA A 408 9.72 1.60 -22.36
N LYS A 409 9.04 2.07 -23.41
CA LYS A 409 8.53 3.45 -23.58
C LYS A 409 7.04 3.60 -23.26
N ARG A 410 6.36 2.52 -22.85
CA ARG A 410 4.93 2.54 -22.57
C ARG A 410 4.61 3.57 -21.50
N LYS A 411 3.64 4.44 -21.76
CA LYS A 411 3.10 5.35 -20.74
C LYS A 411 2.35 4.52 -19.71
N LYS A 412 2.50 4.88 -18.44
CA LYS A 412 1.78 4.21 -17.35
C LYS A 412 0.28 4.31 -17.60
N PHE A 413 -0.36 3.17 -17.71
CA PHE A 413 -1.81 3.06 -17.68
C PHE A 413 -2.22 2.80 -16.20
N PRO A 414 -3.13 3.60 -15.64
CA PRO A 414 -3.61 3.30 -14.30
C PRO A 414 -4.36 1.97 -14.37
N TRP A 415 -3.83 0.96 -13.66
CA TRP A 415 -4.55 -0.29 -13.51
C TRP A 415 -5.88 -0.01 -12.82
N GLY A 416 -6.96 -0.23 -13.52
CA GLY A 416 -8.31 0.07 -13.05
C GLY A 416 -9.20 -1.13 -13.28
N ILE A 417 -10.00 -1.45 -12.28
CA ILE A 417 -11.23 -2.19 -12.51
C ILE A 417 -12.04 -1.28 -13.44
N PRO A 418 -12.81 -1.78 -14.41
CA PRO A 418 -13.89 -1.02 -15.03
C PRO A 418 -14.95 -0.76 -13.94
N TYR A 419 -14.66 0.25 -13.13
CA TYR A 419 -15.35 0.53 -11.87
C TYR A 419 -16.81 0.78 -12.03
N TYR A 420 -17.13 1.43 -13.15
CA TYR A 420 -18.42 2.08 -13.30
C TYR A 420 -19.55 1.07 -13.20
N ASP A 421 -19.48 0.01 -14.02
CA ASP A 421 -20.52 -1.01 -14.05
C ASP A 421 -20.63 -1.78 -12.74
N PHE A 422 -19.48 -2.18 -12.18
CA PHE A 422 -19.44 -2.83 -10.88
C PHE A 422 -19.96 -1.92 -9.77
N PHE A 423 -19.49 -0.67 -9.76
CA PHE A 423 -19.80 0.24 -8.67
C PHE A 423 -21.29 0.62 -8.68
N ILE A 424 -21.83 1.01 -9.82
CA ILE A 424 -23.23 1.47 -9.91
C ILE A 424 -24.21 0.31 -9.74
N ASN A 425 -23.96 -0.82 -10.39
CA ASN A 425 -24.96 -1.89 -10.45
C ASN A 425 -24.88 -2.86 -9.26
N GLU A 426 -23.69 -3.09 -8.70
CA GLU A 426 -23.49 -4.11 -7.69
C GLU A 426 -23.19 -3.51 -6.30
N PHE A 427 -22.33 -2.49 -6.22
CA PHE A 427 -21.82 -1.99 -4.95
C PHE A 427 -22.69 -0.88 -4.35
N LEU A 428 -23.14 0.09 -5.15
CA LEU A 428 -23.85 1.28 -4.66
C LEU A 428 -25.13 0.96 -3.87
N PRO A 429 -26.00 0.03 -4.31
CA PRO A 429 -27.18 -0.33 -3.52
C PRO A 429 -26.87 -0.91 -2.14
N LEU A 430 -25.76 -1.67 -2.05
CA LEU A 430 -25.30 -2.22 -0.77
C LEU A 430 -24.75 -1.10 0.13
N ALA A 431 -24.01 -0.15 -0.46
CA ALA A 431 -23.44 0.97 0.25
C ALA A 431 -24.51 1.88 0.84
N GLU A 432 -25.56 2.20 0.08
CA GLU A 432 -26.70 2.97 0.57
C GLU A 432 -27.36 2.29 1.78
N CYS A 433 -27.66 1.01 1.67
CA CYS A 433 -28.32 0.26 2.74
C CYS A 433 -27.49 0.22 4.03
N LEU A 434 -26.18 -0.08 3.93
CA LEU A 434 -25.31 -0.21 5.09
C LEU A 434 -25.02 1.14 5.75
N ILE A 435 -24.81 2.19 4.97
CA ILE A 435 -24.52 3.54 5.48
C ILE A 435 -25.76 4.13 6.15
N ASP A 436 -26.94 3.96 5.57
CA ASP A 436 -28.21 4.35 6.20
C ASP A 436 -28.43 3.67 7.55
N LYS A 437 -28.07 2.39 7.66
CA LYS A 437 -28.10 1.66 8.92
C LYS A 437 -27.14 2.28 9.95
N GLY A 438 -25.92 2.65 9.53
CA GLY A 438 -24.95 3.34 10.38
C GLY A 438 -25.47 4.69 10.90
N ILE A 439 -26.13 5.48 10.05
CA ILE A 439 -26.76 6.75 10.45
C ILE A 439 -27.86 6.51 11.49
N LYS A 440 -28.76 5.57 11.21
CA LYS A 440 -29.86 5.22 12.13
C LYS A 440 -29.37 4.71 13.49
N ASN A 441 -28.22 4.05 13.50
CA ASN A 441 -27.56 3.57 14.72
C ASN A 441 -26.69 4.63 15.41
N HIS A 442 -26.73 5.89 14.96
CA HIS A 442 -25.98 7.01 15.54
C HIS A 442 -24.48 6.72 15.71
N ARG A 443 -23.81 6.30 14.62
CA ARG A 443 -22.38 6.01 14.64
C ARG A 443 -21.57 7.19 15.19
N PRO A 444 -20.68 6.98 16.16
CA PRO A 444 -19.97 8.08 16.82
C PRO A 444 -19.01 8.84 15.89
N PHE A 445 -18.67 8.26 14.74
CA PHE A 445 -17.81 8.87 13.72
C PHE A 445 -18.58 9.55 12.60
N LEU A 446 -19.91 9.37 12.48
CA LEU A 446 -20.73 10.01 11.46
C LEU A 446 -21.47 11.24 12.02
N ASN A 447 -21.59 12.26 11.19
CA ASN A 447 -22.46 13.41 11.47
C ASN A 447 -23.82 13.17 10.82
N SER A 448 -24.80 12.73 11.61
CA SER A 448 -26.16 12.43 11.14
C SER A 448 -26.95 13.66 10.65
N GLU A 449 -26.49 14.88 11.01
CA GLU A 449 -27.13 16.14 10.58
C GLU A 449 -26.51 16.68 9.28
N SER A 450 -25.45 16.05 8.76
CA SER A 450 -24.75 16.52 7.57
C SER A 450 -25.51 16.17 6.28
N ASN A 451 -25.86 17.18 5.51
CA ASN A 451 -26.39 17.01 4.15
C ASN A 451 -25.34 16.49 3.15
N GLN A 452 -24.07 16.50 3.50
CA GLN A 452 -22.97 16.14 2.59
C GLN A 452 -23.02 14.66 2.19
N LEU A 453 -23.45 13.78 3.10
CA LEU A 453 -23.59 12.37 2.78
C LEU A 453 -24.70 12.14 1.73
N HIS A 454 -25.84 12.80 1.87
CA HIS A 454 -26.90 12.77 0.88
C HIS A 454 -26.44 13.36 -0.47
N ASN A 455 -25.69 14.46 -0.44
CA ASN A 455 -25.11 15.06 -1.63
C ASN A 455 -24.13 14.11 -2.34
N LEU A 456 -23.37 13.33 -1.58
CA LEU A 456 -22.42 12.35 -2.12
C LEU A 456 -23.16 11.30 -2.99
N PHE A 457 -24.22 10.72 -2.49
CA PHE A 457 -25.04 9.74 -3.23
C PHE A 457 -25.80 10.38 -4.41
N SER A 458 -26.37 11.58 -4.21
CA SER A 458 -27.10 12.28 -5.28
C SER A 458 -26.19 12.70 -6.44
N ASN A 459 -24.92 12.94 -6.18
CA ASN A 459 -23.94 13.21 -7.23
C ASN A 459 -23.63 11.96 -8.07
N VAL A 460 -23.58 10.78 -7.45
CA VAL A 460 -23.38 9.53 -8.19
C VAL A 460 -24.57 9.21 -9.10
N SER A 461 -25.81 9.43 -8.65
CA SER A 461 -27.01 9.17 -9.47
C SER A 461 -27.11 10.04 -10.74
N LYS A 462 -26.34 11.13 -10.82
CA LYS A 462 -26.24 12.01 -12.00
C LYS A 462 -25.16 11.59 -13.00
N LEU A 463 -24.36 10.56 -12.66
CA LEU A 463 -23.30 10.08 -13.51
C LEU A 463 -23.90 9.25 -14.65
N ASP A 464 -23.85 9.79 -15.87
CA ASP A 464 -24.34 9.10 -17.07
C ASP A 464 -23.13 8.54 -17.86
N ASP A 465 -23.16 7.23 -18.13
CA ASP A 465 -22.10 6.46 -18.77
C ASP A 465 -21.65 7.00 -20.15
N LYS A 466 -22.53 7.74 -20.82
CA LYS A 466 -22.35 8.11 -22.23
C LYS A 466 -21.64 9.44 -22.46
N ASN A 467 -21.39 10.26 -21.41
CA ASN A 467 -20.91 11.63 -21.57
C ASN A 467 -19.70 12.00 -20.69
N ILE A 468 -18.94 11.05 -20.15
CA ILE A 468 -17.86 11.34 -19.21
C ILE A 468 -16.65 11.93 -19.95
N LYS A 469 -16.45 13.25 -19.83
CA LYS A 469 -15.21 13.94 -20.24
C LYS A 469 -14.10 13.66 -19.21
N SER A 470 -12.84 13.76 -19.61
CA SER A 470 -11.67 13.40 -18.79
C SER A 470 -11.62 14.05 -17.39
N LYS A 471 -12.14 15.27 -17.21
CA LYS A 471 -12.24 15.93 -15.90
C LYS A 471 -13.32 15.33 -15.00
N ASP A 472 -14.40 14.84 -15.59
CA ASP A 472 -15.50 14.21 -14.87
C ASP A 472 -15.09 12.83 -14.33
N VAL A 473 -14.14 12.15 -14.98
CA VAL A 473 -13.59 10.86 -14.53
C VAL A 473 -12.84 10.97 -13.21
N GLU A 474 -12.01 12.02 -13.00
CA GLU A 474 -11.26 12.19 -11.74
C GLU A 474 -12.19 12.54 -10.56
N ILE A 475 -13.18 13.40 -10.78
CA ILE A 475 -14.16 13.78 -9.75
C ILE A 475 -15.00 12.56 -9.37
N ASN A 476 -15.44 11.80 -10.35
CA ASN A 476 -16.24 10.62 -10.15
C ASN A 476 -15.46 9.53 -9.40
N ASP A 477 -14.21 9.27 -9.76
CA ASP A 477 -13.33 8.33 -9.06
C ASP A 477 -13.18 8.71 -7.57
N LYS A 478 -13.01 10.00 -7.26
CA LYS A 478 -12.93 10.48 -5.88
C LYS A 478 -14.22 10.19 -5.09
N ILE A 479 -15.38 10.51 -5.64
CA ILE A 479 -16.69 10.29 -5.00
C ILE A 479 -16.89 8.79 -4.74
N LEU A 480 -16.60 7.95 -5.72
CA LEU A 480 -16.72 6.50 -5.59
C LEU A 480 -15.83 5.94 -4.48
N ARG A 481 -14.59 6.45 -4.36
CA ARG A 481 -13.66 6.08 -3.29
C ARG A 481 -14.15 6.56 -1.92
N GLN A 482 -14.74 7.75 -1.84
CA GLN A 482 -15.32 8.27 -0.60
C GLN A 482 -16.48 7.37 -0.12
N ILE A 483 -17.40 6.99 -1.00
CA ILE A 483 -18.49 6.07 -0.66
C ILE A 483 -17.96 4.70 -0.25
N MET A 484 -17.00 4.16 -1.00
CA MET A 484 -16.38 2.88 -0.66
C MET A 484 -15.69 2.92 0.72
N PHE A 485 -15.03 4.02 1.04
CA PHE A 485 -14.40 4.19 2.34
C PHE A 485 -15.43 4.22 3.47
N ILE A 486 -16.50 5.03 3.35
CA ILE A 486 -17.55 5.14 4.38
C ILE A 486 -18.23 3.78 4.58
N PHE A 487 -18.55 3.08 3.49
CA PHE A 487 -19.08 1.73 3.53
C PHE A 487 -18.16 0.77 4.30
N ASN A 488 -16.89 0.75 3.94
CA ASN A 488 -15.93 -0.13 4.60
C ASN A 488 -15.68 0.27 6.06
N LEU A 489 -15.76 1.56 6.41
CA LEU A 489 -15.64 2.04 7.78
C LEU A 489 -16.83 1.56 8.63
N GLU A 490 -18.04 1.64 8.10
CA GLU A 490 -19.23 1.13 8.79
C GLU A 490 -19.16 -0.39 8.98
N LEU A 491 -18.81 -1.11 7.91
CA LEU A 491 -18.67 -2.57 7.96
C LEU A 491 -17.55 -2.98 8.94
N TRP A 492 -16.41 -2.29 8.92
CA TRP A 492 -15.29 -2.50 9.84
C TRP A 492 -15.72 -2.27 11.31
N TYR A 493 -16.48 -1.19 11.56
CA TYR A 493 -16.96 -0.86 12.89
C TYR A 493 -17.89 -1.96 13.44
N GLN A 494 -18.82 -2.43 12.62
CA GLN A 494 -19.69 -3.55 12.99
C GLN A 494 -18.88 -4.84 13.27
N MET A 495 -17.87 -5.10 12.46
CA MET A 495 -17.08 -6.33 12.56
C MET A 495 -16.12 -6.34 13.74
N PHE A 496 -15.43 -5.24 14.02
CA PHE A 496 -14.31 -5.25 14.95
C PHE A 496 -14.57 -4.49 16.25
N ILE A 497 -15.51 -3.54 16.26
CA ILE A 497 -15.83 -2.76 17.46
C ILE A 497 -17.08 -3.28 18.15
N GLU A 498 -18.17 -3.52 17.41
CA GLU A 498 -19.43 -3.97 18.01
C GLU A 498 -19.52 -5.48 18.23
N ASN A 499 -18.88 -6.27 17.37
CA ASN A 499 -19.04 -7.73 17.41
C ASN A 499 -17.82 -8.43 18.01
N ASP A 500 -18.01 -9.00 19.21
CA ASP A 500 -16.96 -9.69 19.96
C ASP A 500 -16.57 -11.06 19.38
N ASN A 501 -17.36 -11.63 18.47
CA ASN A 501 -17.27 -13.04 18.08
C ASN A 501 -17.01 -13.29 16.59
N ILE A 502 -16.55 -12.30 15.81
CA ILE A 502 -16.22 -12.55 14.41
C ILE A 502 -14.94 -13.37 14.31
N LYS A 503 -15.11 -14.69 14.25
CA LYS A 503 -14.01 -15.68 14.15
C LYS A 503 -13.88 -16.28 12.75
N ASN A 504 -14.85 -16.03 11.86
CA ASN A 504 -14.93 -16.69 10.55
C ASN A 504 -14.65 -15.70 9.40
N PRO A 505 -13.66 -15.94 8.55
CA PRO A 505 -13.41 -15.13 7.37
C PRO A 505 -14.44 -15.29 6.24
N SER A 506 -15.28 -16.33 6.30
CA SER A 506 -16.31 -16.61 5.27
C SER A 506 -17.63 -15.92 5.60
N LEU A 507 -17.60 -14.58 5.75
CA LEU A 507 -18.79 -13.79 6.07
C LEU A 507 -19.53 -13.36 4.79
N SER A 508 -20.85 -13.44 4.83
CA SER A 508 -21.69 -12.86 3.77
C SER A 508 -22.02 -11.41 4.10
N ILE A 509 -22.04 -10.56 3.09
CA ILE A 509 -22.47 -9.15 3.24
C ILE A 509 -23.90 -9.05 3.81
N ASN A 510 -24.75 -10.01 3.51
CA ASN A 510 -26.11 -10.09 4.04
C ASN A 510 -26.18 -10.21 5.58
N ASN A 511 -25.08 -10.56 6.25
CA ASN A 511 -25.03 -10.58 7.70
C ASN A 511 -24.95 -9.17 8.32
N PHE A 512 -24.63 -8.15 7.53
CA PHE A 512 -24.37 -6.78 7.98
C PHE A 512 -25.40 -5.75 7.50
N ILE A 513 -26.05 -6.03 6.39
CA ILE A 513 -27.09 -5.18 5.77
C ILE A 513 -28.45 -5.30 6.48
#